data_4c45b3d2bc90294b3eaf8bfc087fa317
#
_entry.id   4c45b3d2bc90294b3eaf8bfc087fa317
#
_cell.length_a   1.000
_cell.length_b   1.000
_cell.length_c   1.000
_cell.angle_alpha   90.00
_cell.angle_beta   90.00
_cell.angle_gamma   90.00
#
_symmetry.space_group_name_H-M   'P 1'
#
loop_
_entity.id
_entity.type
_entity.pdbx_description
1 polymer ?
#
loop_
_entity_poly.entity_id
_entity_poly.type
_entity_poly.pdbx_seq_one_letter_code
_entity_poly.pdbx_strand_id
1 'polypeptide(L)'
;MAFTLSSNSLKLYEDCQKCFYEKVIEKVEHPQGPFPSLPSGMDLLLKKHYDSCRKRGETPEEVSQLGAKLYMGKNLGKWRSNRTGMRWTDSKGNTLMGAIDDLLVFPNGKHAIFDHKTRGFDLKADTVDKYRRQLEIYTFLGGEEELDMLNDAYLCFWIPRAVRSGGLVRFERKVVKMIVNPKRVPDLFAKAITVLENPKPRASKDCAFCSYRSA
;
A
#
# COMPACT_ATOMS: atom_id res chain seq x y z
N MET A 1 8.04 25.51 -0.21
CA MET A 1 7.59 24.64 0.92
C MET A 1 7.78 23.21 0.43
N ALA A 2 8.34 22.31 1.25
CA ALA A 2 8.51 20.92 0.88
C ALA A 2 7.30 20.08 1.35
N PHE A 3 6.83 19.17 0.51
CA PHE A 3 5.65 18.34 0.80
C PHE A 3 6.04 16.89 1.06
N THR A 4 5.31 16.22 1.94
CA THR A 4 5.39 14.78 2.12
C THR A 4 4.08 14.13 1.71
N LEU A 5 4.13 13.25 0.71
CA LEU A 5 2.99 12.53 0.16
C LEU A 5 3.12 11.03 0.41
N SER A 6 1.99 10.34 0.44
CA SER A 6 1.88 8.89 0.57
C SER A 6 1.08 8.30 -0.61
N SER A 7 0.97 6.98 -0.69
CA SER A 7 0.11 6.31 -1.66
C SER A 7 -1.34 6.78 -1.56
N ASN A 8 -1.85 7.01 -0.34
CA ASN A 8 -3.20 7.55 -0.13
C ASN A 8 -3.33 8.99 -0.60
N SER A 9 -2.28 9.81 -0.43
CA SER A 9 -2.27 11.19 -0.94
C SER A 9 -2.34 11.20 -2.47
N LEU A 10 -1.55 10.35 -3.14
CA LEU A 10 -1.55 10.25 -4.60
C LEU A 10 -2.86 9.65 -5.14
N LYS A 11 -3.46 8.71 -4.41
CA LYS A 11 -4.80 8.22 -4.75
C LYS A 11 -5.82 9.37 -4.68
N LEU A 12 -5.82 10.16 -3.62
CA LEU A 12 -6.73 11.30 -3.48
C LEU A 12 -6.51 12.35 -4.59
N TYR A 13 -5.26 12.58 -5.01
CA TYR A 13 -4.93 13.42 -6.16
C TYR A 13 -5.59 12.93 -7.45
N GLU A 14 -5.54 11.60 -7.71
CA GLU A 14 -6.19 11.00 -8.88
C GLU A 14 -7.72 11.05 -8.77
N ASP A 15 -8.29 10.83 -7.60
CA ASP A 15 -9.74 10.86 -7.37
C ASP A 15 -10.30 12.30 -7.49
N CYS A 16 -9.66 13.29 -6.84
CA CYS A 16 -10.06 14.68 -6.89
C CYS A 16 -8.95 15.65 -6.46
N GLN A 17 -8.42 16.41 -7.41
CA GLN A 17 -7.32 17.34 -7.15
C GLN A 17 -7.69 18.45 -6.14
N LYS A 18 -8.96 18.93 -6.13
CA LYS A 18 -9.42 19.88 -5.12
C LYS A 18 -9.35 19.29 -3.71
N CYS A 19 -9.89 18.08 -3.50
CA CYS A 19 -9.83 17.40 -2.21
C CYS A 19 -8.40 17.13 -1.77
N PHE A 20 -7.54 16.74 -2.71
CA PHE A 20 -6.11 16.57 -2.45
C PHE A 20 -5.44 17.87 -1.99
N TYR A 21 -5.68 18.98 -2.69
CA TYR A 21 -5.18 20.29 -2.33
C TYR A 21 -5.66 20.72 -0.93
N GLU A 22 -6.98 20.65 -0.71
CA GLU A 22 -7.60 21.01 0.57
C GLU A 22 -7.02 20.19 1.73
N LYS A 23 -6.82 18.88 1.52
CA LYS A 23 -6.22 18.00 2.55
C LYS A 23 -4.77 18.37 2.84
N VAL A 24 -3.95 18.61 1.81
CA VAL A 24 -2.51 18.82 1.99
C VAL A 24 -2.19 20.25 2.42
N ILE A 25 -2.83 21.25 1.83
CA ILE A 25 -2.57 22.68 2.09
C ILE A 25 -3.44 23.21 3.23
N GLU A 26 -4.75 23.01 3.13
CA GLU A 26 -5.73 23.63 4.03
C GLU A 26 -6.06 22.75 5.25
N LYS A 27 -5.52 21.51 5.30
CA LYS A 27 -5.74 20.55 6.38
C LYS A 27 -7.20 20.15 6.59
N VAL A 28 -8.02 20.25 5.52
CA VAL A 28 -9.41 19.81 5.55
C VAL A 28 -9.46 18.28 5.54
N GLU A 29 -10.03 17.69 6.58
CA GLU A 29 -10.22 16.25 6.67
C GLU A 29 -11.56 15.84 6.03
N HIS A 30 -11.51 14.74 5.27
CA HIS A 30 -12.72 14.09 4.80
C HIS A 30 -13.39 13.36 5.96
N PRO A 31 -14.73 13.34 6.04
CA PRO A 31 -15.43 12.50 7.01
C PRO A 31 -14.94 11.05 6.89
N GLN A 32 -14.43 10.53 7.99
CA GLN A 32 -13.99 9.15 8.04
C GLN A 32 -15.13 8.27 8.55
N GLY A 33 -15.34 7.14 7.90
CA GLY A 33 -16.20 6.09 8.42
C GLY A 33 -15.64 5.48 9.72
N PRO A 34 -16.35 4.54 10.34
CA PRO A 34 -15.86 3.84 11.52
C PRO A 34 -14.47 3.23 11.27
N PHE A 35 -13.60 3.33 12.26
CA PHE A 35 -12.25 2.77 12.17
C PHE A 35 -12.30 1.26 11.89
N PRO A 36 -11.61 0.75 10.86
CA PRO A 36 -11.64 -0.65 10.47
C PRO A 36 -10.80 -1.51 11.45
N SER A 37 -11.29 -1.69 12.68
CA SER A 37 -10.57 -2.34 13.77
C SER A 37 -10.17 -3.78 13.46
N LEU A 38 -11.06 -4.57 12.86
CA LEU A 38 -10.77 -5.96 12.53
C LEU A 38 -9.65 -6.10 11.47
N PRO A 39 -9.68 -5.40 10.32
CA PRO A 39 -8.56 -5.41 9.38
C PRO A 39 -7.23 -4.95 10.02
N SER A 40 -7.26 -3.93 10.87
CA SER A 40 -6.06 -3.44 11.57
C SER A 40 -5.51 -4.46 12.57
N GLY A 41 -6.38 -5.14 13.31
CA GLY A 41 -5.99 -6.25 14.21
C GLY A 41 -5.40 -7.42 13.43
N MET A 42 -5.99 -7.79 12.29
CA MET A 42 -5.47 -8.84 11.41
C MET A 42 -4.10 -8.48 10.85
N ASP A 43 -3.88 -7.25 10.38
CA ASP A 43 -2.56 -6.79 9.90
C ASP A 43 -1.48 -7.01 10.98
N LEU A 44 -1.76 -6.63 12.22
CA LEU A 44 -0.84 -6.81 13.33
C LEU A 44 -0.54 -8.30 13.61
N LEU A 45 -1.55 -9.15 13.57
CA LEU A 45 -1.39 -10.60 13.79
C LEU A 45 -0.59 -11.25 12.65
N LEU A 46 -0.85 -10.85 11.40
CA LEU A 46 -0.13 -11.34 10.23
C LEU A 46 1.35 -10.97 10.30
N LYS A 47 1.68 -9.71 10.60
CA LYS A 47 3.06 -9.27 10.78
C LYS A 47 3.78 -10.08 11.86
N LYS A 48 3.13 -10.33 13.00
CA LYS A 48 3.68 -11.19 14.07
C LYS A 48 3.89 -12.63 13.62
N HIS A 49 2.94 -13.19 12.86
CA HIS A 49 3.04 -14.55 12.32
C HIS A 49 4.25 -14.67 11.36
N TYR A 50 4.37 -13.75 10.40
CA TYR A 50 5.47 -13.75 9.44
C TYR A 50 6.82 -13.53 10.12
N ASP A 51 6.89 -12.68 11.15
CA ASP A 51 8.11 -12.50 11.94
C ASP A 51 8.46 -13.75 12.75
N SER A 52 7.48 -14.49 13.23
CA SER A 52 7.69 -15.79 13.88
C SER A 52 8.23 -16.83 12.87
N CYS A 53 7.71 -16.88 11.65
CA CYS A 53 8.24 -17.75 10.60
C CYS A 53 9.71 -17.39 10.28
N ARG A 54 10.04 -16.09 10.15
CA ARG A 54 11.44 -15.66 9.97
C ARG A 54 12.37 -16.14 11.07
N LYS A 55 11.95 -16.02 12.33
CA LYS A 55 12.75 -16.45 13.48
C LYS A 55 13.03 -17.96 13.49
N ARG A 56 12.10 -18.76 12.95
CA ARG A 56 12.27 -20.23 12.83
C ARG A 56 12.91 -20.67 11.52
N GLY A 57 13.21 -19.74 10.60
CA GLY A 57 13.71 -20.08 9.26
C GLY A 57 12.66 -20.72 8.35
N GLU A 58 11.38 -20.56 8.68
CA GLU A 58 10.25 -21.11 7.92
C GLU A 58 9.76 -20.13 6.86
N THR A 59 9.21 -20.66 5.78
CA THR A 59 8.52 -19.89 4.76
C THR A 59 7.04 -20.27 4.76
N PRO A 60 6.11 -19.30 4.95
CA PRO A 60 4.68 -19.57 4.86
C PRO A 60 4.32 -20.22 3.53
N GLU A 61 3.31 -21.10 3.54
CA GLU A 61 2.87 -21.85 2.36
C GLU A 61 2.54 -20.94 1.17
N GLU A 62 1.81 -19.85 1.40
CA GLU A 62 1.44 -18.89 0.37
C GLU A 62 2.64 -18.14 -0.26
N VAL A 63 3.77 -18.11 0.42
CA VAL A 63 5.05 -17.57 -0.09
C VAL A 63 5.85 -18.65 -0.80
N SER A 64 5.95 -19.86 -0.21
CA SER A 64 6.69 -20.97 -0.79
C SER A 64 6.10 -21.43 -2.14
N GLN A 65 4.79 -21.36 -2.31
CA GLN A 65 4.09 -21.64 -3.57
C GLN A 65 4.49 -20.68 -4.71
N LEU A 66 5.02 -19.51 -4.38
CA LEU A 66 5.55 -18.55 -5.36
C LEU A 66 7.02 -18.85 -5.74
N GLY A 67 7.65 -19.85 -5.12
CA GLY A 67 9.08 -20.10 -5.24
C GLY A 67 9.94 -19.01 -4.57
N ALA A 68 9.38 -18.25 -3.64
CA ALA A 68 10.03 -17.15 -2.95
C ALA A 68 10.29 -17.48 -1.47
N LYS A 69 11.08 -16.64 -0.82
CA LYS A 69 11.31 -16.62 0.63
C LYS A 69 10.96 -15.26 1.21
N LEU A 70 10.78 -15.21 2.52
CA LEU A 70 10.61 -13.94 3.23
C LEU A 70 11.94 -13.18 3.28
N TYR A 71 11.90 -11.88 3.08
CA TYR A 71 13.06 -11.01 3.23
C TYR A 71 13.53 -10.99 4.69
N MET A 72 14.86 -11.12 4.90
CA MET A 72 15.49 -11.24 6.23
C MET A 72 16.31 -10.00 6.62
N GLY A 73 16.29 -8.94 5.82
CA GLY A 73 17.13 -7.77 6.05
C GLY A 73 16.67 -6.91 7.22
N LYS A 74 17.62 -6.17 7.81
CA LYS A 74 17.44 -5.36 9.04
C LYS A 74 16.45 -4.22 8.87
N ASN A 75 16.29 -3.71 7.66
CA ASN A 75 15.47 -2.53 7.37
C ASN A 75 13.96 -2.81 7.35
N LEU A 76 13.52 -4.07 7.32
CA LEU A 76 12.11 -4.41 7.20
C LEU A 76 11.23 -3.76 8.28
N GLY A 77 11.70 -3.73 9.53
CA GLY A 77 10.99 -3.09 10.63
C GLY A 77 10.79 -1.59 10.42
N LYS A 78 11.80 -0.90 9.87
CA LYS A 78 11.72 0.52 9.46
C LYS A 78 10.70 0.71 8.35
N TRP A 79 10.74 -0.13 7.31
CA TRP A 79 9.90 -0.03 6.11
C TRP A 79 8.42 -0.33 6.38
N ARG A 80 8.10 -1.13 7.41
CA ARG A 80 6.74 -1.45 7.86
C ARG A 80 6.08 -0.35 8.70
N SER A 81 6.86 0.58 9.18
CA SER A 81 6.37 1.65 10.06
C SER A 81 5.77 2.80 9.26
N ASN A 82 4.53 3.18 9.55
CA ASN A 82 3.89 4.37 8.97
C ASN A 82 4.60 5.69 9.32
N ARG A 83 5.49 5.70 10.32
CA ARG A 83 6.25 6.89 10.73
C ARG A 83 7.56 7.04 9.96
N THR A 84 8.22 5.94 9.67
CA THR A 84 9.51 5.93 8.97
C THR A 84 9.37 5.50 7.53
N GLY A 85 8.81 4.33 7.25
CA GLY A 85 8.56 3.79 5.93
C GLY A 85 9.78 3.73 5.01
N MET A 86 9.57 3.34 3.77
CA MET A 86 10.47 3.61 2.64
C MET A 86 10.25 5.04 2.19
N ARG A 87 11.31 5.72 1.73
CA ARG A 87 11.24 7.14 1.36
C ARG A 87 12.08 7.43 0.12
N TRP A 88 11.56 8.32 -0.70
CA TRP A 88 12.28 8.95 -1.78
C TRP A 88 12.03 10.45 -1.76
N THR A 89 13.05 11.25 -2.01
CA THR A 89 12.96 12.72 -1.98
C THR A 89 13.43 13.27 -3.32
N ASP A 90 12.63 14.12 -3.95
CA ASP A 90 12.96 14.77 -5.20
C ASP A 90 14.01 15.87 -5.01
N SER A 91 14.51 16.46 -6.12
CA SER A 91 15.51 17.53 -6.12
C SER A 91 15.03 18.82 -5.46
N LYS A 92 13.72 18.99 -5.24
CA LYS A 92 13.12 20.16 -4.56
C LYS A 92 12.87 19.91 -3.07
N GLY A 93 13.21 18.73 -2.54
CA GLY A 93 12.99 18.34 -1.15
C GLY A 93 11.62 17.76 -0.84
N ASN A 94 10.74 17.53 -1.84
CA ASN A 94 9.47 16.87 -1.61
C ASN A 94 9.68 15.37 -1.44
N THR A 95 8.96 14.75 -0.52
CA THR A 95 9.15 13.35 -0.14
C THR A 95 7.94 12.50 -0.48
N LEU A 96 8.14 11.38 -1.17
CA LEU A 96 7.18 10.29 -1.27
C LEU A 96 7.54 9.22 -0.24
N MET A 97 6.54 8.77 0.53
CA MET A 97 6.75 7.74 1.53
C MET A 97 5.70 6.62 1.45
N GLY A 98 6.09 5.43 1.87
CA GLY A 98 5.19 4.27 1.95
C GLY A 98 5.65 3.27 3.01
N ALA A 99 4.68 2.64 3.68
CA ALA A 99 4.92 1.54 4.60
C ALA A 99 4.41 0.25 3.95
N ILE A 100 5.30 -0.72 3.76
CA ILE A 100 4.96 -2.03 3.19
C ILE A 100 4.54 -3.01 4.29
N ASP A 101 3.80 -4.06 3.93
CA ASP A 101 3.51 -5.14 4.88
C ASP A 101 4.65 -6.14 4.91
N ASP A 102 5.12 -6.57 3.73
CA ASP A 102 6.21 -7.52 3.62
C ASP A 102 6.96 -7.42 2.28
N LEU A 103 8.12 -8.09 2.22
CA LEU A 103 8.96 -8.18 1.05
C LEU A 103 9.39 -9.63 0.83
N LEU A 104 9.30 -10.08 -0.41
CA LEU A 104 9.74 -11.41 -0.85
C LEU A 104 11.11 -11.34 -1.52
N VAL A 105 11.87 -12.43 -1.43
CA VAL A 105 13.12 -12.65 -2.14
C VAL A 105 13.00 -13.90 -3.00
N PHE A 106 13.29 -13.78 -4.29
CA PHE A 106 13.28 -14.88 -5.25
C PHE A 106 14.68 -15.51 -5.40
N PRO A 107 14.80 -16.72 -5.97
CA PRO A 107 16.09 -17.40 -6.13
C PRO A 107 17.13 -16.62 -6.94
N ASN A 108 16.68 -15.73 -7.82
CA ASN A 108 17.55 -14.85 -8.62
C ASN A 108 18.01 -13.59 -7.86
N GLY A 109 17.75 -13.50 -6.56
CA GLY A 109 18.10 -12.35 -5.72
C GLY A 109 17.14 -11.17 -5.85
N LYS A 110 16.16 -11.20 -6.75
CA LYS A 110 15.19 -10.10 -6.94
C LYS A 110 14.13 -10.09 -5.86
N HIS A 111 13.55 -8.91 -5.66
CA HIS A 111 12.58 -8.64 -4.60
C HIS A 111 11.20 -8.33 -5.17
N ALA A 112 10.15 -8.62 -4.42
CA ALA A 112 8.78 -8.20 -4.75
C ALA A 112 8.02 -7.78 -3.49
N ILE A 113 7.17 -6.77 -3.64
CA ILE A 113 6.22 -6.36 -2.59
C ILE A 113 5.21 -7.48 -2.35
N PHE A 114 4.95 -7.76 -1.08
CA PHE A 114 3.91 -8.68 -0.64
C PHE A 114 3.01 -7.98 0.38
N ASP A 115 1.78 -7.73 -0.01
CA ASP A 115 0.87 -6.87 0.74
C ASP A 115 -0.37 -7.66 1.16
N HIS A 116 -0.72 -7.60 2.45
CA HIS A 116 -1.83 -8.33 3.04
C HIS A 116 -3.13 -7.52 2.95
N LYS A 117 -4.20 -8.20 2.56
CA LYS A 117 -5.54 -7.60 2.50
C LYS A 117 -6.57 -8.49 3.20
N THR A 118 -7.16 -8.01 4.29
CA THR A 118 -8.28 -8.69 4.94
C THR A 118 -9.59 -8.24 4.30
N ARG A 119 -10.44 -9.20 3.92
CA ARG A 119 -11.74 -8.93 3.29
C ARG A 119 -12.81 -9.83 3.90
N GLY A 120 -14.03 -9.29 4.04
CA GLY A 120 -15.19 -10.07 4.49
C GLY A 120 -15.82 -10.93 3.38
N PHE A 121 -15.54 -10.63 2.09
CA PHE A 121 -16.20 -11.24 0.94
C PHE A 121 -15.22 -11.57 -0.17
N ASP A 122 -15.65 -12.36 -1.15
CA ASP A 122 -14.90 -12.73 -2.34
C ASP A 122 -14.43 -11.51 -3.15
N LEU A 123 -13.39 -11.74 -3.96
CA LEU A 123 -12.87 -10.73 -4.87
C LEU A 123 -13.87 -10.49 -6.01
N LYS A 124 -14.16 -9.22 -6.28
CA LYS A 124 -14.83 -8.78 -7.50
C LYS A 124 -13.79 -8.55 -8.59
N ALA A 125 -14.21 -8.46 -9.85
CA ALA A 125 -13.32 -8.28 -11.00
C ALA A 125 -12.40 -7.05 -10.85
N ASP A 126 -12.91 -5.96 -10.28
CA ASP A 126 -12.18 -4.69 -10.09
C ASP A 126 -11.38 -4.61 -8.77
N THR A 127 -11.48 -5.64 -7.91
CA THR A 127 -10.90 -5.57 -6.56
C THR A 127 -9.40 -5.38 -6.57
N VAL A 128 -8.71 -6.13 -7.42
CA VAL A 128 -7.24 -6.16 -7.47
C VAL A 128 -6.69 -4.83 -8.00
N ASP A 129 -7.33 -4.27 -9.03
CA ASP A 129 -6.87 -3.02 -9.66
C ASP A 129 -6.89 -1.80 -8.72
N LYS A 130 -7.74 -1.81 -7.71
CA LYS A 130 -7.78 -0.75 -6.67
C LYS A 130 -6.48 -0.61 -5.88
N TYR A 131 -5.65 -1.65 -5.87
CA TYR A 131 -4.36 -1.66 -5.16
C TYR A 131 -3.16 -1.40 -6.08
N ARG A 132 -3.37 -1.31 -7.40
CA ARG A 132 -2.30 -1.14 -8.39
C ARG A 132 -1.37 0.03 -8.05
N ARG A 133 -1.95 1.21 -7.79
CA ARG A 133 -1.18 2.41 -7.48
C ARG A 133 -0.34 2.26 -6.21
N GLN A 134 -0.89 1.65 -5.19
CA GLN A 134 -0.17 1.36 -3.95
C GLN A 134 1.06 0.48 -4.22
N LEU A 135 0.88 -0.60 -4.97
CA LEU A 135 1.95 -1.53 -5.29
C LEU A 135 3.01 -0.92 -6.22
N GLU A 136 2.61 -0.08 -7.20
CA GLU A 136 3.55 0.67 -8.05
C GLU A 136 4.45 1.58 -7.19
N ILE A 137 3.86 2.32 -6.25
CA ILE A 137 4.60 3.20 -5.34
C ILE A 137 5.54 2.41 -4.44
N TYR A 138 5.09 1.31 -3.87
CA TYR A 138 5.93 0.49 -3.00
C TYR A 138 7.07 -0.17 -3.76
N THR A 139 6.83 -0.64 -4.99
CA THR A 139 7.87 -1.20 -5.85
C THR A 139 8.90 -0.12 -6.25
N PHE A 140 8.46 1.09 -6.57
CA PHE A 140 9.33 2.23 -6.83
C PHE A 140 10.21 2.54 -5.60
N LEU A 141 9.59 2.72 -4.44
CA LEU A 141 10.31 3.01 -3.19
C LEU A 141 11.29 1.89 -2.81
N GLY A 142 10.97 0.63 -3.11
CA GLY A 142 11.89 -0.49 -2.93
C GLY A 142 13.15 -0.35 -3.79
N GLY A 143 13.00 0.10 -5.04
CA GLY A 143 14.14 0.42 -5.91
C GLY A 143 15.01 1.56 -5.39
N GLU A 144 14.40 2.60 -4.80
CA GLU A 144 15.09 3.73 -4.18
C GLU A 144 15.82 3.34 -2.87
N GLU A 145 15.44 2.24 -2.22
CA GLU A 145 16.15 1.60 -1.10
C GLU A 145 17.20 0.57 -1.59
N GLU A 146 17.65 0.69 -2.87
CA GLU A 146 18.69 -0.14 -3.51
C GLU A 146 18.32 -1.64 -3.64
N LEU A 147 17.05 -1.99 -3.62
CA LEU A 147 16.59 -3.35 -3.86
C LEU A 147 16.41 -3.60 -5.37
N ASP A 148 16.88 -4.75 -5.86
CA ASP A 148 16.59 -5.19 -7.24
C ASP A 148 15.12 -5.69 -7.30
N MET A 149 14.21 -4.78 -7.63
CA MET A 149 12.77 -5.03 -7.63
C MET A 149 12.29 -5.67 -8.92
N LEU A 150 11.44 -6.69 -8.79
CA LEU A 150 10.62 -7.19 -9.90
C LEU A 150 9.52 -6.17 -10.24
N ASN A 151 9.03 -6.20 -11.47
CA ASN A 151 7.79 -5.53 -11.85
C ASN A 151 6.54 -6.36 -11.45
N ASP A 152 6.74 -7.44 -10.73
CA ASP A 152 5.68 -8.24 -10.12
C ASP A 152 5.51 -7.83 -8.66
N ALA A 153 4.28 -7.63 -8.22
CA ALA A 153 3.92 -7.46 -6.82
C ALA A 153 2.77 -8.41 -6.47
N TYR A 154 2.60 -8.73 -5.20
CA TYR A 154 1.65 -9.74 -4.76
C TYR A 154 0.72 -9.20 -3.69
N LEU A 155 -0.57 -9.50 -3.83
CA LEU A 155 -1.61 -9.27 -2.84
C LEU A 155 -2.01 -10.61 -2.23
N CYS A 156 -1.91 -10.74 -0.92
CA CYS A 156 -2.43 -11.91 -0.21
C CYS A 156 -3.75 -11.55 0.48
N PHE A 157 -4.84 -12.02 -0.08
CA PHE A 157 -6.18 -11.81 0.47
C PHE A 157 -6.52 -12.87 1.51
N TRP A 158 -6.95 -12.42 2.68
CA TRP A 158 -7.42 -13.24 3.79
C TRP A 158 -8.93 -13.11 3.88
N ILE A 159 -9.66 -14.19 3.52
CA ILE A 159 -11.11 -14.19 3.38
C ILE A 159 -11.68 -15.22 4.39
N PRO A 160 -12.52 -14.81 5.37
CA PRO A 160 -13.13 -15.76 6.32
C PRO A 160 -14.09 -16.68 5.59
N ARG A 161 -14.04 -17.99 5.91
CA ARG A 161 -14.84 -19.01 5.25
C ARG A 161 -15.71 -19.82 6.23
N ALA A 162 -15.29 -19.96 7.46
CA ALA A 162 -16.03 -20.72 8.46
C ALA A 162 -15.64 -20.34 9.87
N VAL A 163 -16.57 -20.48 10.78
CA VAL A 163 -16.32 -20.48 12.22
C VAL A 163 -16.44 -21.94 12.70
N ARG A 164 -15.41 -22.41 13.42
CA ARG A 164 -15.35 -23.75 14.01
C ARG A 164 -15.61 -23.68 15.51
N SER A 165 -15.74 -24.85 16.16
CA SER A 165 -15.85 -24.96 17.61
C SER A 165 -14.74 -24.19 18.32
N GLY A 166 -15.04 -23.59 19.47
CA GLY A 166 -14.10 -22.73 20.20
C GLY A 166 -13.87 -21.36 19.58
N GLY A 167 -14.70 -20.94 18.60
CA GLY A 167 -14.61 -19.60 17.99
C GLY A 167 -13.46 -19.44 16.99
N LEU A 168 -12.84 -20.54 16.52
CA LEU A 168 -11.78 -20.49 15.53
C LEU A 168 -12.32 -20.08 14.16
N VAL A 169 -11.81 -18.99 13.59
CA VAL A 169 -12.15 -18.56 12.24
C VAL A 169 -11.15 -19.12 11.23
N ARG A 170 -11.67 -19.88 10.26
CA ARG A 170 -10.86 -20.36 9.13
C ARG A 170 -10.85 -19.33 8.03
N PHE A 171 -9.66 -18.87 7.65
CA PHE A 171 -9.43 -18.02 6.49
C PHE A 171 -8.95 -18.82 5.28
N GLU A 172 -9.48 -18.50 4.11
CA GLU A 172 -8.86 -18.82 2.83
C GLU A 172 -7.81 -17.76 2.53
N ARG A 173 -6.66 -18.17 2.02
CA ARG A 173 -5.60 -17.30 1.52
C ARG A 173 -5.61 -17.34 0.00
N LYS A 174 -5.78 -16.19 -0.65
CA LYS A 174 -5.73 -16.07 -2.10
C LYS A 174 -4.64 -15.11 -2.49
N VAL A 175 -3.55 -15.63 -3.05
CA VAL A 175 -2.46 -14.81 -3.57
C VAL A 175 -2.74 -14.44 -5.00
N VAL A 176 -2.65 -13.15 -5.30
CA VAL A 176 -2.82 -12.61 -6.65
C VAL A 176 -1.57 -11.84 -7.05
N LYS A 177 -0.96 -12.26 -8.16
CA LYS A 177 0.14 -11.54 -8.78
C LYS A 177 -0.38 -10.38 -9.60
N MET A 178 0.26 -9.22 -9.49
CA MET A 178 -0.02 -8.04 -10.29
C MET A 178 1.26 -7.54 -10.95
N ILE A 179 1.22 -7.31 -12.25
CA ILE A 179 2.28 -6.61 -12.96
C ILE A 179 2.10 -5.11 -12.73
N VAL A 180 3.13 -4.44 -12.23
CA VAL A 180 3.16 -3.02 -11.89
C VAL A 180 4.17 -2.25 -12.74
N ASN A 181 3.95 -0.94 -12.86
CA ASN A 181 4.85 -0.06 -13.59
C ASN A 181 5.40 1.04 -12.66
N PRO A 182 6.45 0.77 -11.88
CA PRO A 182 7.03 1.73 -10.95
C PRO A 182 7.61 2.98 -11.64
N LYS A 183 7.98 2.90 -12.92
CA LYS A 183 8.53 4.03 -13.69
C LYS A 183 7.57 5.21 -13.86
N ARG A 184 6.27 4.99 -13.62
CA ARG A 184 5.24 6.05 -13.69
C ARG A 184 5.18 6.90 -12.41
N VAL A 185 5.77 6.41 -11.32
CA VAL A 185 5.61 7.03 -10.00
C VAL A 185 6.25 8.42 -9.91
N PRO A 186 7.48 8.67 -10.39
CA PRO A 186 8.07 10.01 -10.35
C PRO A 186 7.24 11.06 -11.11
N ASP A 187 6.73 10.71 -12.30
CA ASP A 187 5.89 11.62 -13.08
C ASP A 187 4.55 11.92 -12.39
N LEU A 188 3.89 10.88 -11.83
CA LEU A 188 2.68 11.06 -11.04
C LEU A 188 2.92 11.96 -9.82
N PHE A 189 4.02 11.75 -9.11
CA PHE A 189 4.39 12.55 -7.96
C PHE A 189 4.65 14.00 -8.35
N ALA A 190 5.42 14.25 -9.41
CA ALA A 190 5.70 15.60 -9.90
C ALA A 190 4.42 16.35 -10.29
N LYS A 191 3.47 15.69 -10.96
CA LYS A 191 2.16 16.27 -11.29
C LYS A 191 1.35 16.60 -10.03
N ALA A 192 1.38 15.76 -9.00
CA ALA A 192 0.71 16.03 -7.75
C ALA A 192 1.34 17.25 -7.02
N ILE A 193 2.68 17.35 -7.00
CA ILE A 193 3.38 18.51 -6.45
C ILE A 193 3.01 19.78 -7.21
N THR A 194 2.95 19.74 -8.55
CA THR A 194 2.54 20.88 -9.36
C THR A 194 1.16 21.41 -8.95
N VAL A 195 0.21 20.53 -8.63
CA VAL A 195 -1.11 20.96 -8.13
C VAL A 195 -1.00 21.72 -6.81
N LEU A 196 -0.11 21.32 -5.91
CA LEU A 196 0.08 21.98 -4.61
C LEU A 196 0.80 23.33 -4.73
N GLU A 197 1.62 23.53 -5.77
CA GLU A 197 2.38 24.76 -6.03
C GLU A 197 1.54 25.80 -6.79
N ASN A 198 0.35 25.44 -7.30
CA ASN A 198 -0.55 26.29 -8.08
C ASN A 198 -1.81 26.65 -7.29
N PRO A 199 -2.63 27.61 -7.76
CA PRO A 199 -3.91 27.93 -7.15
C PRO A 199 -4.83 26.71 -7.05
N LYS A 200 -5.67 26.70 -6.02
CA LYS A 200 -6.62 25.62 -5.71
C LYS A 200 -7.44 25.21 -6.94
N PRO A 201 -7.40 23.92 -7.34
CA PRO A 201 -8.11 23.46 -8.52
C PRO A 201 -9.63 23.35 -8.29
N ARG A 202 -10.39 23.21 -9.37
CA ARG A 202 -11.82 22.91 -9.31
C ARG A 202 -12.05 21.46 -8.86
N ALA A 203 -13.23 21.19 -8.31
CA ALA A 203 -13.67 19.85 -7.96
C ALA A 203 -13.77 18.96 -9.20
N SER A 204 -13.43 17.68 -9.06
CA SER A 204 -13.76 16.67 -10.07
C SER A 204 -15.28 16.51 -10.14
N LYS A 205 -15.82 16.31 -11.36
CA LYS A 205 -17.28 16.26 -11.61
C LYS A 205 -17.97 15.19 -10.74
N ASP A 206 -17.34 14.04 -10.57
CA ASP A 206 -17.89 12.87 -9.89
C ASP A 206 -17.41 12.74 -8.43
N CYS A 207 -16.86 13.82 -7.86
CA CYS A 207 -16.39 13.78 -6.47
C CYS A 207 -17.58 13.91 -5.50
N ALA A 208 -18.02 12.79 -4.95
CA ALA A 208 -19.13 12.75 -3.99
C ALA A 208 -18.92 13.67 -2.77
N PHE A 209 -17.67 13.81 -2.28
CA PHE A 209 -17.36 14.68 -1.15
C PHE A 209 -17.55 16.15 -1.50
N CYS A 210 -17.07 16.59 -2.67
CA CYS A 210 -17.26 17.97 -3.12
C CYS A 210 -18.74 18.27 -3.40
N SER A 211 -19.48 17.34 -3.99
CA SER A 211 -20.91 17.46 -4.25
C SER A 211 -21.71 17.61 -2.95
N TYR A 212 -21.41 16.79 -1.94
CA TYR A 212 -22.06 16.87 -0.63
C TYR A 212 -21.83 18.23 0.07
N ARG A 213 -20.62 18.80 -0.03
CA ARG A 213 -20.29 20.10 0.59
C ARG A 213 -20.88 21.30 -0.15
N SER A 214 -21.34 21.12 -1.37
CA SER A 214 -21.93 22.17 -2.19
C SER A 214 -23.46 22.15 -2.16
N ALA A 215 -24.07 21.14 -1.52
CA ALA A 215 -25.51 21.01 -1.27
C ALA A 215 -25.89 21.64 0.06
#